data_9252c412a02c543f6cff10035ec93cf1
#
_entry.id   9252c412a02c543f6cff10035ec93cf1
#
_cell.length_a   1.000
_cell.length_b   1.000
_cell.length_c   1.000
_cell.angle_alpha   90.00
_cell.angle_beta   90.00
_cell.angle_gamma   90.00
#
_symmetry.space_group_name_H-M   'P 1'
#
loop_
_entity.id
_entity.type
_entity.pdbx_description
1 polymer ?
#
loop_
_entity_poly.entity_id
_entity_poly.type
_entity_poly.pdbx_seq_one_letter_code
_entity_poly.pdbx_strand_id
1 'polypeptide(L)'
;MSLENGWRPDTPVGDSVLRRFLFNQADLGDLIAEGAGGRHARMPAVALADVGVPVPYLNQAVLLEPVLSADGPVLASIDEFFAPGSHPATILSAWPTPDLTSRGWVLVGYPMFVLRAPVPHMFRSNTGVAVRHAHTLEDLATAETVAVRGYPLPEAAGLPPNALFGAALLGGPLRIRVAAVEGTPAAIGSSHVAYGVVNLCLAATLPTARRRGAWESLVWARIDDGPGLPAAAFSSDDSRPGFLRMGFLPVTRFTLWLRP
;
A
#
# COMPACT_ATOMS: atom_id res chain seq x y z
N MET A 1 -42.36 2.40 2.83
CA MET A 1 -41.35 2.65 1.77
C MET A 1 -40.01 2.26 2.40
N SER A 2 -39.48 1.07 2.12
CA SER A 2 -38.13 0.73 2.54
C SER A 2 -37.19 1.59 1.69
N LEU A 3 -36.36 2.40 2.32
CA LEU A 3 -35.23 3.01 1.64
C LEU A 3 -34.36 1.89 1.14
N GLU A 4 -34.44 1.57 -0.14
CA GLU A 4 -33.42 0.75 -0.78
C GLU A 4 -32.12 1.53 -0.65
N ASN A 5 -31.22 1.03 0.18
CA ASN A 5 -29.90 1.65 0.42
C ASN A 5 -28.94 1.48 -0.78
N GLY A 6 -29.42 0.99 -1.91
CA GLY A 6 -28.62 0.76 -3.11
C GLY A 6 -27.64 -0.41 -3.01
N TRP A 7 -27.55 -1.09 -1.86
CA TRP A 7 -26.68 -2.23 -1.65
C TRP A 7 -27.50 -3.51 -1.74
N ARG A 8 -27.16 -4.35 -2.68
CA ARG A 8 -27.76 -5.68 -2.80
C ARG A 8 -26.85 -6.71 -2.13
N PRO A 9 -27.42 -7.74 -1.46
CA PRO A 9 -26.63 -8.82 -0.87
C PRO A 9 -25.78 -9.58 -1.90
N ASP A 10 -26.21 -9.57 -3.15
CA ASP A 10 -25.58 -10.21 -4.30
C ASP A 10 -24.69 -9.25 -5.13
N THR A 11 -24.38 -8.05 -4.60
CA THR A 11 -23.47 -7.12 -5.27
C THR A 11 -22.13 -7.81 -5.55
N PRO A 12 -21.67 -7.84 -6.81
CA PRO A 12 -20.43 -8.51 -7.16
C PRO A 12 -19.24 -7.96 -6.39
N VAL A 13 -18.32 -8.85 -6.04
CA VAL A 13 -17.04 -8.46 -5.44
C VAL A 13 -16.35 -7.43 -6.33
N GLY A 14 -15.94 -6.30 -5.74
CA GLY A 14 -15.29 -5.22 -6.48
C GLY A 14 -16.23 -4.23 -7.17
N ASP A 15 -17.53 -4.28 -6.92
CA ASP A 15 -18.49 -3.35 -7.48
C ASP A 15 -18.23 -1.89 -7.13
N SER A 16 -17.89 -1.60 -5.87
CA SER A 16 -17.44 -0.27 -5.46
C SER A 16 -15.92 -0.11 -5.58
N VAL A 17 -15.45 1.10 -5.93
CA VAL A 17 -13.99 1.38 -6.03
C VAL A 17 -13.27 1.11 -4.71
N LEU A 18 -13.90 1.39 -3.57
CA LEU A 18 -13.35 1.09 -2.27
C LEU A 18 -13.14 -0.42 -2.07
N ARG A 19 -14.14 -1.23 -2.42
CA ARG A 19 -14.06 -2.69 -2.31
C ARG A 19 -13.02 -3.27 -3.28
N ARG A 20 -12.96 -2.76 -4.51
CA ARG A 20 -11.91 -3.09 -5.48
C ARG A 20 -10.52 -2.79 -4.95
N PHE A 21 -10.36 -1.64 -4.29
CA PHE A 21 -9.09 -1.26 -3.67
C PHE A 21 -8.70 -2.18 -2.52
N LEU A 22 -9.65 -2.63 -1.69
CA LEU A 22 -9.38 -3.60 -0.62
C LEU A 22 -8.83 -4.93 -1.18
N PHE A 23 -9.45 -5.45 -2.25
CA PHE A 23 -8.94 -6.66 -2.90
C PHE A 23 -7.59 -6.43 -3.58
N ASN A 24 -7.39 -5.27 -4.19
CA ASN A 24 -6.09 -4.89 -4.75
C ASN A 24 -5.01 -4.79 -3.66
N GLN A 25 -5.34 -4.20 -2.50
CA GLN A 25 -4.42 -4.10 -1.36
C GLN A 25 -4.08 -5.47 -0.77
N ALA A 26 -5.04 -6.37 -0.74
CA ALA A 26 -4.83 -7.74 -0.32
C ALA A 26 -3.90 -8.51 -1.29
N ASP A 27 -4.12 -8.40 -2.59
CA ASP A 27 -3.23 -8.96 -3.62
C ASP A 27 -1.82 -8.38 -3.54
N LEU A 28 -1.69 -7.08 -3.29
CA LEU A 28 -0.40 -6.43 -3.09
C LEU A 28 0.37 -7.07 -1.93
N GLY A 29 -0.32 -7.36 -0.81
CA GLY A 29 0.27 -8.06 0.33
C GLY A 29 0.79 -9.45 -0.05
N ASP A 30 -0.02 -10.24 -0.77
CA ASP A 30 0.36 -11.58 -1.24
C ASP A 30 1.62 -11.50 -2.13
N LEU A 31 1.63 -10.59 -3.12
CA LEU A 31 2.76 -10.41 -4.05
C LEU A 31 4.06 -10.04 -3.34
N ILE A 32 4.00 -9.13 -2.36
CA ILE A 32 5.20 -8.70 -1.63
C ILE A 32 5.70 -9.85 -0.74
N ALA A 33 4.80 -10.57 -0.06
CA ALA A 33 5.16 -11.70 0.76
C ALA A 33 5.79 -12.82 -0.07
N GLU A 34 5.19 -13.19 -1.21
CA GLU A 34 5.78 -14.15 -2.16
C GLU A 34 7.15 -13.68 -2.66
N GLY A 35 7.25 -12.40 -3.03
CA GLY A 35 8.49 -11.81 -3.53
C GLY A 35 9.64 -11.84 -2.53
N ALA A 36 9.33 -11.74 -1.24
CA ALA A 36 10.29 -11.80 -0.14
C ALA A 36 10.54 -13.23 0.39
N GLY A 37 9.82 -14.24 -0.12
CA GLY A 37 9.87 -15.60 0.43
C GLY A 37 9.16 -15.75 1.77
N GLY A 38 8.25 -14.84 2.07
CA GLY A 38 7.39 -14.84 3.25
C GLY A 38 6.17 -15.76 3.09
N ARG A 39 5.12 -15.49 3.86
CA ARG A 39 3.89 -16.30 3.86
C ARG A 39 2.66 -15.41 3.73
N HIS A 40 1.63 -15.95 3.15
CA HIS A 40 0.33 -15.28 3.06
C HIS A 40 -0.82 -16.30 3.20
N ALA A 41 -2.00 -15.79 3.51
CA ALA A 41 -3.24 -16.58 3.57
C ALA A 41 -4.44 -15.70 3.20
N ARG A 42 -5.41 -16.30 2.53
CA ARG A 42 -6.64 -15.62 2.13
C ARG A 42 -7.84 -16.34 2.71
N MET A 43 -8.68 -15.61 3.46
CA MET A 43 -9.95 -16.06 3.99
C MET A 43 -11.07 -15.13 3.47
N PRO A 44 -12.35 -15.50 3.57
CA PRO A 44 -13.44 -14.66 3.08
C PRO A 44 -13.43 -13.24 3.65
N ALA A 45 -13.15 -13.08 4.95
CA ALA A 45 -13.22 -11.81 5.66
C ALA A 45 -11.88 -11.10 5.88
N VAL A 46 -10.73 -11.76 5.58
CA VAL A 46 -9.39 -11.19 5.81
C VAL A 46 -8.35 -11.79 4.88
N ALA A 47 -7.43 -10.94 4.44
CA ALA A 47 -6.20 -11.33 3.77
C ALA A 47 -5.01 -11.06 4.71
N LEU A 48 -4.09 -12.00 4.79
CA LEU A 48 -2.94 -11.99 5.69
C LEU A 48 -1.66 -12.11 4.88
N ALA A 49 -0.68 -11.26 5.14
CA ALA A 49 0.64 -11.33 4.52
C ALA A 49 1.73 -11.00 5.54
N ASP A 50 2.80 -11.79 5.55
CA ASP A 50 3.99 -11.62 6.38
C ASP A 50 5.22 -11.82 5.48
N VAL A 51 5.98 -10.78 5.27
CA VAL A 51 7.16 -10.77 4.39
C VAL A 51 8.40 -11.41 5.03
N GLY A 52 8.31 -11.82 6.29
CA GLY A 52 9.44 -12.45 6.99
C GLY A 52 10.50 -11.47 7.49
N VAL A 53 10.20 -10.17 7.57
CA VAL A 53 11.09 -9.13 8.09
C VAL A 53 10.35 -8.20 9.06
N PRO A 54 11.04 -7.54 10.00
CA PRO A 54 10.40 -6.76 11.05
C PRO A 54 9.90 -5.38 10.57
N VAL A 55 9.27 -5.32 9.40
CA VAL A 55 8.68 -4.09 8.85
C VAL A 55 7.16 -4.18 8.95
N PRO A 56 6.53 -3.55 9.97
CA PRO A 56 5.13 -3.78 10.30
C PRO A 56 4.16 -3.46 9.18
N TYR A 57 4.46 -2.45 8.36
CA TYR A 57 3.59 -2.03 7.25
C TYR A 57 3.60 -3.01 6.05
N LEU A 58 4.54 -3.94 6.01
CA LEU A 58 4.59 -5.01 5.01
C LEU A 58 3.98 -6.31 5.54
N ASN A 59 3.90 -6.46 6.87
CA ASN A 59 3.23 -7.57 7.54
C ASN A 59 1.80 -7.12 7.88
N GLN A 60 0.84 -7.47 7.05
CA GLN A 60 -0.47 -6.83 7.08
C GLN A 60 -1.63 -7.83 7.07
N ALA A 61 -2.61 -7.60 7.95
CA ALA A 61 -3.96 -8.13 7.82
C ALA A 61 -4.84 -7.06 7.18
N VAL A 62 -5.40 -7.32 6.02
CA VAL A 62 -6.39 -6.47 5.36
C VAL A 62 -7.77 -7.05 5.62
N LEU A 63 -8.61 -6.34 6.37
CA LEU A 63 -10.00 -6.75 6.57
C LEU A 63 -10.79 -6.56 5.27
N LEU A 64 -11.44 -7.61 4.81
CA LEU A 64 -12.28 -7.62 3.60
C LEU A 64 -13.76 -7.46 3.94
N GLU A 65 -14.11 -7.63 5.22
CA GLU A 65 -15.43 -7.46 5.81
C GLU A 65 -15.32 -6.75 7.17
N PRO A 66 -16.38 -6.09 7.67
CA PRO A 66 -16.38 -5.45 8.97
C PRO A 66 -16.25 -6.47 10.10
N VAL A 67 -15.45 -6.17 11.11
CA VAL A 67 -15.34 -6.95 12.35
C VAL A 67 -16.14 -6.23 13.43
N LEU A 68 -17.17 -6.91 13.95
CA LEU A 68 -18.12 -6.31 14.90
C LEU A 68 -17.82 -6.63 16.38
N SER A 69 -16.98 -7.65 16.63
CA SER A 69 -16.61 -8.08 17.98
C SER A 69 -15.10 -8.32 18.08
N ALA A 70 -14.52 -7.89 19.19
CA ALA A 70 -13.13 -8.17 19.50
C ALA A 70 -12.83 -9.68 19.68
N ASP A 71 -13.82 -10.48 20.04
CA ASP A 71 -13.67 -11.92 20.28
C ASP A 71 -14.09 -12.79 19.08
N GLY A 72 -14.23 -12.18 17.91
CA GLY A 72 -14.65 -12.86 16.70
C GLY A 72 -13.57 -13.76 16.07
N PRO A 73 -13.99 -14.77 15.25
CA PRO A 73 -13.06 -15.73 14.64
C PRO A 73 -12.05 -15.10 13.69
N VAL A 74 -12.39 -13.98 13.04
CA VAL A 74 -11.48 -13.26 12.14
C VAL A 74 -10.25 -12.76 12.90
N LEU A 75 -10.46 -12.14 14.08
CA LEU A 75 -9.36 -11.67 14.92
C LEU A 75 -8.56 -12.82 15.53
N ALA A 76 -9.21 -13.92 15.86
CA ALA A 76 -8.51 -15.12 16.31
C ALA A 76 -7.55 -15.67 15.21
N SER A 77 -8.01 -15.71 13.97
CA SER A 77 -7.17 -16.12 12.83
C SER A 77 -6.01 -15.17 12.57
N ILE A 78 -6.22 -13.85 12.75
CA ILE A 78 -5.13 -12.84 12.65
C ILE A 78 -4.09 -13.09 13.75
N ASP A 79 -4.53 -13.31 14.98
CA ASP A 79 -3.61 -13.57 16.11
C ASP A 79 -2.85 -14.88 15.96
N GLU A 80 -3.48 -15.92 15.41
CA GLU A 80 -2.82 -17.19 15.11
C GLU A 80 -1.77 -17.00 14.01
N PHE A 81 -2.10 -16.29 12.94
CA PHE A 81 -1.17 -16.03 11.84
C PHE A 81 0.03 -15.18 12.29
N PHE A 82 -0.20 -14.13 13.06
CA PHE A 82 0.86 -13.30 13.64
C PHE A 82 1.09 -13.69 15.10
N ALA A 83 1.34 -14.96 15.40
CA ALA A 83 1.52 -15.47 16.75
C ALA A 83 2.65 -14.74 17.50
N PRO A 84 2.66 -14.75 18.85
CA PRO A 84 3.73 -14.16 19.64
C PRO A 84 5.13 -14.65 19.21
N GLY A 85 6.07 -13.72 19.02
CA GLY A 85 7.40 -13.99 18.49
C GLY A 85 7.52 -13.94 16.97
N SER A 86 6.42 -13.68 16.24
CA SER A 86 6.46 -13.29 14.84
C SER A 86 6.88 -11.81 14.67
N HIS A 87 6.99 -11.37 13.43
CA HIS A 87 7.32 -9.97 13.14
C HIS A 87 6.18 -9.02 13.55
N PRO A 88 6.51 -7.75 13.85
CA PRO A 88 5.51 -6.71 14.03
C PRO A 88 4.58 -6.64 12.83
N ALA A 89 3.28 -6.43 13.07
CA ALA A 89 2.27 -6.47 12.01
C ALA A 89 1.21 -5.37 12.17
N THR A 90 0.47 -5.10 11.10
CA THR A 90 -0.64 -4.15 11.09
C THR A 90 -1.97 -4.81 10.72
N ILE A 91 -3.08 -4.27 11.26
CA ILE A 91 -4.43 -4.53 10.76
C ILE A 91 -4.92 -3.27 10.07
N LEU A 92 -5.35 -3.41 8.82
CA LEU A 92 -5.93 -2.35 8.01
C LEU A 92 -7.42 -2.63 7.81
N SER A 93 -8.28 -1.67 8.17
CA SER A 93 -9.73 -1.77 8.03
C SER A 93 -10.33 -0.54 7.37
N ALA A 94 -11.22 -0.74 6.39
CA ALA A 94 -12.03 0.33 5.82
C ALA A 94 -13.24 0.69 6.71
N TRP A 95 -13.49 -0.09 7.75
CA TRP A 95 -14.59 0.10 8.69
C TRP A 95 -14.05 0.43 10.08
N PRO A 96 -14.86 1.06 10.94
CA PRO A 96 -14.57 1.09 12.37
C PRO A 96 -14.41 -0.33 12.92
N THR A 97 -13.47 -0.50 13.81
CA THR A 97 -13.22 -1.77 14.51
C THR A 97 -13.60 -1.61 15.98
N PRO A 98 -13.88 -2.70 16.71
CA PRO A 98 -13.87 -2.67 18.15
C PRO A 98 -12.48 -2.27 18.68
N ASP A 99 -12.38 -1.97 19.97
CA ASP A 99 -11.10 -1.76 20.64
C ASP A 99 -10.32 -3.08 20.69
N LEU A 100 -9.10 -3.08 20.16
CA LEU A 100 -8.23 -4.24 20.05
C LEU A 100 -7.06 -4.20 21.07
N THR A 101 -7.05 -3.24 21.98
CA THR A 101 -5.95 -3.07 22.96
C THR A 101 -5.80 -4.27 23.88
N SER A 102 -6.91 -4.91 24.28
CA SER A 102 -6.89 -6.14 25.08
C SER A 102 -6.25 -7.34 24.36
N ARG A 103 -6.09 -7.27 23.03
CA ARG A 103 -5.44 -8.28 22.18
C ARG A 103 -4.00 -7.91 21.83
N GLY A 104 -3.43 -6.87 22.45
CA GLY A 104 -2.06 -6.43 22.23
C GLY A 104 -1.86 -5.55 20.97
N TRP A 105 -2.95 -5.05 20.36
CA TRP A 105 -2.88 -4.12 19.25
C TRP A 105 -2.93 -2.67 19.76
N VAL A 106 -2.19 -1.78 19.12
CA VAL A 106 -2.16 -0.34 19.39
C VAL A 106 -2.74 0.40 18.19
N LEU A 107 -3.71 1.28 18.43
CA LEU A 107 -4.25 2.13 17.37
C LEU A 107 -3.20 3.18 16.98
N VAL A 108 -2.67 3.11 15.76
CA VAL A 108 -1.63 4.03 15.30
C VAL A 108 -2.15 5.17 14.43
N GLY A 109 -3.36 5.06 13.92
CA GLY A 109 -3.97 6.18 13.20
C GLY A 109 -5.03 5.82 12.19
N TYR A 110 -5.36 6.83 11.39
CA TYR A 110 -6.43 6.78 10.41
C TYR A 110 -5.93 7.26 9.04
N PRO A 111 -5.19 6.42 8.28
CA PRO A 111 -4.72 6.81 6.95
C PRO A 111 -5.89 7.17 6.05
N MET A 112 -5.72 8.26 5.27
CA MET A 112 -6.74 8.73 4.35
C MET A 112 -6.67 7.95 3.05
N PHE A 113 -7.77 7.32 2.66
CA PHE A 113 -7.95 6.80 1.31
C PHE A 113 -8.30 7.94 0.37
N VAL A 114 -7.46 8.13 -0.65
CA VAL A 114 -7.65 9.14 -1.69
C VAL A 114 -7.86 8.46 -3.04
N LEU A 115 -8.74 9.05 -3.86
CA LEU A 115 -9.15 8.50 -5.15
C LEU A 115 -9.12 9.59 -6.21
N ARG A 116 -8.55 9.29 -7.37
CA ARG A 116 -8.61 10.12 -8.57
C ARG A 116 -9.40 9.40 -9.66
N ALA A 117 -10.41 10.08 -10.19
CA ALA A 117 -11.15 9.59 -11.34
C ALA A 117 -10.26 9.41 -12.58
N PRO A 118 -10.61 8.53 -13.54
CA PRO A 118 -9.83 8.31 -14.76
C PRO A 118 -10.04 9.46 -15.76
N VAL A 119 -9.62 10.66 -15.37
CA VAL A 119 -9.70 11.84 -16.25
C VAL A 119 -8.38 12.04 -16.98
N PRO A 120 -8.42 12.50 -18.25
CA PRO A 120 -7.22 12.85 -18.97
C PRO A 120 -6.36 13.83 -18.17
N HIS A 121 -5.06 13.66 -18.24
CA HIS A 121 -4.11 14.58 -17.65
C HIS A 121 -2.98 14.84 -18.64
N MET A 122 -2.42 16.03 -18.58
CA MET A 122 -1.18 16.32 -19.28
C MET A 122 -0.03 16.13 -18.32
N PHE A 123 0.69 15.03 -18.49
CA PHE A 123 1.93 14.83 -17.77
C PHE A 123 2.97 15.87 -18.21
N ARG A 124 3.44 16.64 -17.26
CA ARG A 124 4.63 17.48 -17.43
C ARG A 124 5.73 16.86 -16.61
N SER A 125 6.75 16.31 -17.28
CA SER A 125 7.94 15.87 -16.55
C SER A 125 8.58 17.07 -15.88
N ASN A 126 8.89 16.93 -14.59
CA ASN A 126 9.67 17.95 -13.89
C ASN A 126 11.10 17.96 -14.45
N THR A 127 11.60 19.14 -14.79
CA THR A 127 12.97 19.30 -15.30
C THR A 127 13.98 18.70 -14.33
N GLY A 128 14.90 17.89 -14.84
CA GLY A 128 15.92 17.22 -14.02
C GLY A 128 15.45 15.98 -13.27
N VAL A 129 14.20 15.54 -13.47
CA VAL A 129 13.69 14.29 -12.88
C VAL A 129 13.52 13.23 -13.96
N ALA A 130 14.16 12.08 -13.77
CA ALA A 130 14.00 10.90 -14.61
C ALA A 130 13.32 9.78 -13.79
N VAL A 131 12.26 9.17 -14.33
CA VAL A 131 11.56 8.03 -13.73
C VAL A 131 11.83 6.80 -14.56
N ARG A 132 12.27 5.72 -13.92
CA ARG A 132 12.51 4.43 -14.57
C ARG A 132 11.93 3.27 -13.79
N HIS A 133 11.57 2.19 -14.48
CA HIS A 133 11.20 0.92 -13.86
C HIS A 133 12.44 0.20 -13.30
N ALA A 134 12.24 -0.55 -12.23
CA ALA A 134 13.20 -1.53 -11.77
C ALA A 134 13.09 -2.80 -12.65
N HIS A 135 14.18 -3.16 -13.30
CA HIS A 135 14.26 -4.31 -14.19
C HIS A 135 15.31 -5.33 -13.76
N THR A 136 16.16 -4.98 -12.80
CA THR A 136 17.25 -5.80 -12.29
C THR A 136 17.21 -5.87 -10.76
N LEU A 137 17.94 -6.85 -10.19
CA LEU A 137 18.14 -6.92 -8.74
C LEU A 137 18.84 -5.67 -8.18
N GLU A 138 19.73 -5.06 -8.93
CA GLU A 138 20.39 -3.82 -8.56
C GLU A 138 19.39 -2.65 -8.50
N ASP A 139 18.44 -2.58 -9.44
CA ASP A 139 17.37 -1.60 -9.40
C ASP A 139 16.47 -1.81 -8.19
N LEU A 140 16.13 -3.06 -7.85
CA LEU A 140 15.34 -3.38 -6.66
C LEU A 140 16.08 -3.01 -5.38
N ALA A 141 17.38 -3.31 -5.27
CA ALA A 141 18.21 -2.92 -4.12
C ALA A 141 18.31 -1.39 -3.99
N THR A 142 18.40 -0.68 -5.11
CA THR A 142 18.35 0.79 -5.14
C THR A 142 17.00 1.30 -4.65
N ALA A 143 15.89 0.72 -5.13
CA ALA A 143 14.55 1.07 -4.70
C ALA A 143 14.34 0.83 -3.20
N GLU A 144 14.81 -0.31 -2.70
CA GLU A 144 14.76 -0.68 -1.29
C GLU A 144 15.55 0.31 -0.41
N THR A 145 16.77 0.66 -0.82
CA THR A 145 17.59 1.66 -0.13
C THR A 145 16.88 3.01 -0.03
N VAL A 146 16.24 3.45 -1.13
CA VAL A 146 15.48 4.71 -1.15
C VAL A 146 14.23 4.61 -0.29
N ALA A 147 13.53 3.46 -0.30
CA ALA A 147 12.36 3.22 0.53
C ALA A 147 12.69 3.34 2.02
N VAL A 148 13.70 2.60 2.48
CA VAL A 148 14.12 2.52 3.88
C VAL A 148 14.61 3.89 4.39
N ARG A 149 15.34 4.64 3.58
CA ARG A 149 15.87 5.96 3.98
C ARG A 149 14.84 7.09 3.80
N GLY A 150 13.95 6.97 2.87
CA GLY A 150 12.95 7.99 2.53
C GLY A 150 11.71 7.95 3.41
N TYR A 151 11.32 6.76 3.82
CA TYR A 151 10.34 6.48 4.86
C TYR A 151 11.11 5.82 6.00
N PRO A 152 11.33 6.51 7.13
CA PRO A 152 12.26 6.01 8.14
C PRO A 152 11.77 4.67 8.70
N LEU A 153 12.43 3.61 8.25
CA LEU A 153 12.20 2.22 8.67
C LEU A 153 13.47 1.73 9.37
N PRO A 154 13.72 2.12 10.63
CA PRO A 154 14.92 1.71 11.35
C PRO A 154 15.02 0.19 11.48
N GLU A 155 13.89 -0.50 11.49
CA GLU A 155 13.79 -1.96 11.55
C GLU A 155 14.40 -2.66 10.32
N ALA A 156 14.41 -1.97 9.18
CA ALA A 156 14.97 -2.48 7.93
C ALA A 156 16.43 -2.09 7.71
N ALA A 157 17.03 -1.26 8.56
CA ALA A 157 18.35 -0.66 8.32
C ALA A 157 19.51 -1.67 8.27
N GLY A 158 19.34 -2.87 8.81
CA GLY A 158 20.34 -3.94 8.81
C GLY A 158 20.03 -5.12 7.90
N LEU A 159 18.95 -5.05 7.12
CA LEU A 159 18.57 -6.14 6.23
C LEU A 159 19.50 -6.22 5.01
N PRO A 160 19.74 -7.43 4.50
CA PRO A 160 20.51 -7.61 3.27
C PRO A 160 19.75 -6.99 2.08
N PRO A 161 20.47 -6.58 1.01
CA PRO A 161 19.81 -6.10 -0.21
C PRO A 161 18.78 -7.10 -0.75
N ASN A 162 17.67 -6.59 -1.25
CA ASN A 162 16.55 -7.37 -1.78
C ASN A 162 15.79 -8.21 -0.74
N ALA A 163 15.91 -7.90 0.53
CA ALA A 163 15.13 -8.52 1.59
C ALA A 163 13.65 -8.10 1.56
N LEU A 164 13.36 -6.88 1.13
CA LEU A 164 11.99 -6.37 0.98
C LEU A 164 11.45 -6.57 -0.44
N PHE A 165 12.32 -6.41 -1.44
CA PHE A 165 11.98 -6.49 -2.85
C PHE A 165 12.78 -7.59 -3.53
N GLY A 166 12.33 -8.83 -3.41
CA GLY A 166 13.01 -9.99 -3.98
C GLY A 166 12.85 -10.13 -5.50
N ALA A 167 13.66 -11.02 -6.09
CA ALA A 167 13.72 -11.25 -7.52
C ALA A 167 12.37 -11.60 -8.18
N ALA A 168 11.48 -12.26 -7.45
CA ALA A 168 10.16 -12.67 -7.96
C ALA A 168 9.24 -11.47 -8.30
N LEU A 169 9.57 -10.27 -7.82
CA LEU A 169 8.83 -9.05 -8.19
C LEU A 169 9.22 -8.51 -9.56
N LEU A 170 10.34 -8.97 -10.15
CA LEU A 170 10.79 -8.53 -11.48
C LEU A 170 9.86 -9.06 -12.58
N GLY A 171 9.36 -8.15 -13.42
CA GLY A 171 8.43 -8.51 -14.50
C GLY A 171 7.03 -8.92 -14.06
N GLY A 172 6.75 -8.87 -12.75
CA GLY A 172 5.44 -9.16 -12.15
C GLY A 172 4.43 -8.01 -12.28
N PRO A 173 3.23 -8.20 -11.71
CA PRO A 173 2.16 -7.20 -11.75
C PRO A 173 2.44 -5.99 -10.84
N LEU A 174 3.34 -6.09 -9.86
CA LEU A 174 3.79 -4.97 -9.05
C LEU A 174 4.90 -4.22 -9.80
N ARG A 175 4.61 -3.01 -10.25
CA ARG A 175 5.56 -2.18 -10.99
C ARG A 175 6.29 -1.23 -10.05
N ILE A 176 7.56 -1.50 -9.79
CA ILE A 176 8.42 -0.69 -8.94
C ILE A 176 9.19 0.31 -9.80
N ARG A 177 9.18 1.60 -9.38
CA ARG A 177 9.87 2.69 -10.07
C ARG A 177 10.77 3.47 -9.13
N VAL A 178 11.87 3.93 -9.69
CA VAL A 178 12.79 4.87 -9.04
C VAL A 178 12.78 6.18 -9.83
N ALA A 179 12.62 7.29 -9.12
CA ALA A 179 12.86 8.63 -9.67
C ALA A 179 14.26 9.09 -9.26
N ALA A 180 15.03 9.49 -10.23
CA ALA A 180 16.33 10.15 -10.03
C ALA A 180 16.18 11.65 -10.24
N VAL A 181 16.82 12.44 -9.39
CA VAL A 181 16.94 13.88 -9.51
C VAL A 181 18.40 14.19 -9.86
N GLU A 182 18.60 14.82 -11.01
CA GLU A 182 19.97 15.09 -11.52
C GLU A 182 20.85 13.85 -11.54
N GLY A 183 20.27 12.71 -11.98
CA GLY A 183 20.95 11.44 -12.10
C GLY A 183 21.09 10.63 -10.80
N THR A 184 20.73 11.20 -9.64
CA THR A 184 20.84 10.51 -8.34
C THR A 184 19.49 9.94 -7.91
N PRO A 185 19.38 8.64 -7.54
CA PRO A 185 18.16 8.06 -6.99
C PRO A 185 17.63 8.84 -5.79
N ALA A 186 16.36 9.26 -5.85
CA ALA A 186 15.80 10.24 -4.93
C ALA A 186 14.45 9.82 -4.34
N ALA A 187 13.67 9.07 -5.08
CA ALA A 187 12.36 8.61 -4.63
C ALA A 187 12.00 7.26 -5.24
N ILE A 188 11.15 6.53 -4.55
CA ILE A 188 10.52 5.29 -5.01
C ILE A 188 9.01 5.45 -5.03
N GLY A 189 8.35 4.74 -5.91
CA GLY A 189 6.91 4.52 -5.88
C GLY A 189 6.54 3.33 -6.71
N SER A 190 5.60 2.55 -6.21
CA SER A 190 5.10 1.36 -6.90
C SER A 190 3.64 1.50 -7.26
N SER A 191 3.20 0.74 -8.24
CA SER A 191 1.79 0.61 -8.63
C SER A 191 1.43 -0.85 -8.82
N HIS A 192 0.23 -1.20 -8.36
CA HIS A 192 -0.40 -2.49 -8.64
C HIS A 192 -1.73 -2.26 -9.34
N VAL A 193 -1.87 -2.82 -10.54
CA VAL A 193 -3.09 -2.66 -11.36
C VAL A 193 -3.87 -3.97 -11.31
N ALA A 194 -4.92 -3.98 -10.50
CA ALA A 194 -5.81 -5.13 -10.34
C ALA A 194 -7.21 -4.65 -9.96
N TYR A 195 -8.23 -5.48 -10.15
CA TYR A 195 -9.64 -5.18 -9.80
C TYR A 195 -10.15 -3.85 -10.38
N GLY A 196 -9.62 -3.43 -11.55
CA GLY A 196 -10.04 -2.18 -12.20
C GLY A 196 -9.67 -0.90 -11.44
N VAL A 197 -8.61 -0.92 -10.66
CA VAL A 197 -8.04 0.23 -9.96
C VAL A 197 -6.51 0.20 -10.02
N VAL A 198 -5.89 1.37 -10.13
CA VAL A 198 -4.44 1.55 -9.98
C VAL A 198 -4.15 1.90 -8.53
N ASN A 199 -3.56 0.99 -7.78
CA ASN A 199 -3.11 1.23 -6.42
C ASN A 199 -1.70 1.85 -6.46
N LEU A 200 -1.58 3.09 -5.97
CA LEU A 200 -0.29 3.79 -5.84
C LEU A 200 0.29 3.50 -4.45
N CYS A 201 1.21 2.57 -4.38
CA CYS A 201 1.74 2.02 -3.14
C CYS A 201 3.25 2.23 -2.99
N LEU A 202 3.80 1.89 -1.82
CA LEU A 202 5.23 1.82 -1.51
C LEU A 202 6.01 3.08 -1.93
N ALA A 203 5.52 4.27 -1.58
CA ALA A 203 6.14 5.51 -2.00
C ALA A 203 6.96 6.16 -0.88
N ALA A 204 8.19 6.52 -1.19
CA ALA A 204 9.08 7.26 -0.30
C ALA A 204 9.95 8.25 -1.09
N THR A 205 10.32 9.36 -0.47
CA THR A 205 11.25 10.34 -1.04
C THR A 205 12.32 10.70 -0.01
N LEU A 206 13.57 10.60 -0.40
CA LEU A 206 14.70 10.98 0.45
C LEU A 206 14.53 12.41 0.97
N PRO A 207 14.76 12.69 2.26
CA PRO A 207 14.58 14.03 2.84
C PRO A 207 15.30 15.14 2.06
N THR A 208 16.51 14.87 1.59
CA THR A 208 17.34 15.79 0.81
C THR A 208 16.81 16.09 -0.60
N ALA A 209 15.91 15.24 -1.12
CA ALA A 209 15.33 15.36 -2.46
C ALA A 209 13.85 15.79 -2.44
N ARG A 210 13.28 16.06 -1.27
CA ARG A 210 11.90 16.54 -1.16
C ARG A 210 11.74 17.90 -1.85
N ARG A 211 10.53 18.17 -2.34
CA ARG A 211 10.14 19.40 -3.05
C ARG A 211 10.90 19.65 -4.37
N ARG A 212 11.54 18.62 -4.94
CA ARG A 212 12.23 18.66 -6.23
C ARG A 212 11.46 17.95 -7.36
N GLY A 213 10.17 17.67 -7.18
CA GLY A 213 9.29 17.10 -8.21
C GLY A 213 9.36 15.57 -8.36
N ALA A 214 10.26 14.87 -7.68
CA ALA A 214 10.43 13.42 -7.84
C ALA A 214 9.15 12.62 -7.47
N TRP A 215 8.52 12.95 -6.35
CA TRP A 215 7.28 12.31 -5.91
C TRP A 215 6.14 12.54 -6.91
N GLU A 216 5.96 13.77 -7.38
CA GLU A 216 4.91 14.12 -8.34
C GLU A 216 5.10 13.37 -9.67
N SER A 217 6.34 13.34 -10.20
CA SER A 217 6.67 12.59 -11.40
C SER A 217 6.37 11.09 -11.26
N LEU A 218 6.64 10.51 -10.07
CA LEU A 218 6.28 9.13 -9.77
C LEU A 218 4.77 8.92 -9.71
N VAL A 219 3.99 9.85 -9.14
CA VAL A 219 2.53 9.72 -9.10
C VAL A 219 1.97 9.66 -10.51
N TRP A 220 2.37 10.57 -11.40
CA TRP A 220 1.91 10.57 -12.79
C TRP A 220 2.32 9.30 -13.54
N ALA A 221 3.59 8.90 -13.45
CA ALA A 221 4.07 7.70 -14.11
C ALA A 221 3.34 6.42 -13.67
N ARG A 222 2.86 6.37 -12.43
CA ARG A 222 2.10 5.24 -11.89
C ARG A 222 0.62 5.28 -12.31
N ILE A 223 0.02 6.46 -12.46
CA ILE A 223 -1.35 6.60 -13.00
C ILE A 223 -1.40 6.04 -14.43
N ASP A 224 -0.35 6.28 -15.22
CA ASP A 224 -0.23 5.80 -16.60
C ASP A 224 -0.08 4.27 -16.73
N ASP A 225 0.10 3.55 -15.63
CA ASP A 225 0.10 2.08 -15.64
C ASP A 225 -1.28 1.47 -15.91
N GLY A 226 -2.34 2.21 -15.63
CA GLY A 226 -3.71 1.79 -15.89
C GLY A 226 -4.52 2.90 -16.57
N PRO A 227 -4.25 3.20 -17.85
CA PRO A 227 -4.98 4.26 -18.55
C PRO A 227 -6.47 3.95 -18.55
N GLY A 228 -7.27 4.96 -18.21
CA GLY A 228 -8.73 4.82 -18.12
C GLY A 228 -9.24 4.19 -16.82
N LEU A 229 -8.36 3.83 -15.88
CA LEU A 229 -8.76 3.35 -14.56
C LEU A 229 -8.66 4.45 -13.50
N PRO A 230 -9.49 4.39 -12.44
CA PRO A 230 -9.29 5.23 -11.27
C PRO A 230 -7.98 4.88 -10.58
N ALA A 231 -7.26 5.90 -10.08
CA ALA A 231 -6.06 5.73 -9.28
C ALA A 231 -6.37 5.98 -7.80
N ALA A 232 -5.87 5.13 -6.93
CA ALA A 232 -6.11 5.20 -5.50
C ALA A 232 -4.82 5.06 -4.68
N ALA A 233 -4.80 5.64 -3.50
CA ALA A 233 -3.68 5.54 -2.57
C ALA A 233 -4.12 5.72 -1.12
N PHE A 234 -3.28 5.27 -0.18
CA PHE A 234 -3.26 5.83 1.16
C PHE A 234 -2.37 7.06 1.21
N SER A 235 -2.86 8.10 1.84
CA SER A 235 -2.08 9.32 2.06
C SER A 235 -1.86 9.57 3.55
N SER A 236 -0.63 9.92 3.90
CA SER A 236 -0.32 10.56 5.19
C SER A 236 -0.80 12.01 5.16
N ASP A 237 -0.87 12.65 6.32
CA ASP A 237 -1.19 14.07 6.39
C ASP A 237 -0.19 14.94 5.62
N ASP A 238 1.09 14.54 5.55
CA ASP A 238 2.13 15.23 4.78
C ASP A 238 1.95 15.11 3.27
N SER A 239 1.57 13.93 2.77
CA SER A 239 1.40 13.67 1.34
C SER A 239 0.04 14.10 0.79
N ARG A 240 -1.00 14.16 1.64
CA ARG A 240 -2.37 14.50 1.25
C ARG A 240 -2.48 15.82 0.46
N PRO A 241 -1.86 16.96 0.86
CA PRO A 241 -1.94 18.19 0.08
C PRO A 241 -1.40 18.03 -1.34
N GLY A 242 -0.39 17.19 -1.53
CA GLY A 242 0.14 16.84 -2.85
C GLY A 242 -0.88 16.10 -3.70
N PHE A 243 -1.49 15.05 -3.16
CA PHE A 243 -2.53 14.29 -3.85
C PHE A 243 -3.73 15.17 -4.24
N LEU A 244 -4.20 16.05 -3.33
CA LEU A 244 -5.31 16.96 -3.61
C LEU A 244 -4.98 17.90 -4.80
N ARG A 245 -3.78 18.47 -4.87
CA ARG A 245 -3.34 19.30 -6.01
C ARG A 245 -3.29 18.53 -7.33
N MET A 246 -3.10 17.21 -7.29
CA MET A 246 -3.10 16.33 -8.46
C MET A 246 -4.49 15.81 -8.82
N GLY A 247 -5.55 16.32 -8.18
CA GLY A 247 -6.94 15.98 -8.48
C GLY A 247 -7.45 14.70 -7.79
N PHE A 248 -6.73 14.20 -6.78
CA PHE A 248 -7.28 13.17 -5.91
C PHE A 248 -8.28 13.77 -4.93
N LEU A 249 -9.33 13.05 -4.63
CA LEU A 249 -10.35 13.40 -3.64
C LEU A 249 -10.18 12.52 -2.40
N PRO A 250 -10.28 13.08 -1.20
CA PRO A 250 -10.35 12.30 0.02
C PRO A 250 -11.72 11.60 0.08
N VAL A 251 -11.73 10.29 0.29
CA VAL A 251 -12.98 9.50 0.30
C VAL A 251 -13.36 9.07 1.71
N THR A 252 -12.45 8.40 2.40
CA THR A 252 -12.67 7.90 3.76
C THR A 252 -11.35 7.70 4.49
N ARG A 253 -11.42 7.54 5.80
CA ARG A 253 -10.28 7.12 6.62
C ARG A 253 -10.40 5.65 6.95
N PHE A 254 -9.29 4.94 6.85
CA PHE A 254 -9.17 3.57 7.33
C PHE A 254 -8.72 3.58 8.78
N THR A 255 -8.99 2.50 9.48
CA THR A 255 -8.43 2.24 10.81
C THR A 255 -7.16 1.43 10.66
N LEU A 256 -6.08 1.84 11.31
CA LEU A 256 -4.79 1.14 11.28
C LEU A 256 -4.36 0.80 12.71
N TRP A 257 -4.25 -0.49 13.00
CA TRP A 257 -3.71 -1.04 14.23
C TRP A 257 -2.31 -1.60 13.99
N LEU A 258 -1.48 -1.54 15.00
CA LEU A 258 -0.12 -2.09 15.02
C LEU A 258 0.01 -3.05 16.21
N ARG A 259 0.61 -4.19 15.99
CA ARG A 259 1.17 -5.05 17.03
C ARG A 259 2.68 -5.03 16.88
N PRO A 260 3.43 -4.53 17.92
CA PRO A 260 4.89 -4.47 17.94
C PRO A 260 5.57 -5.83 17.88
#